data_403f38f45d42c5375ec808fb8d31f6fd
#
_entry.id   403f38f45d42c5375ec808fb8d31f6fd
#
_cell.length_a   1.000
_cell.length_b   1.000
_cell.length_c   1.000
_cell.angle_alpha   90.00
_cell.angle_beta   90.00
_cell.angle_gamma   90.00
#
_symmetry.space_group_name_H-M   'P 1'
#
loop_
_entity.id
_entity.type
_entity.pdbx_description
1 polymer ?
#
loop_
_entity_poly.entity_id
_entity_poly.type
_entity_poly.pdbx_seq_one_letter_code
_entity_poly.pdbx_strand_id
1 'polypeptide(L)'
;MSGLKIAVMINNLRTDFLDSLKFTADHGCRGVHMSFTKEYNLDTDAAGRKKLLQTVKSYGLEFSAICAWGGGVDLGNPEGLDGHIEEGKRILEFAVDMECNIWQGHCGIMPHSKEDPKWARFVDSFGKICQHAEKIGARLAIETGPEPPIVLLDMINEVGSSALCVNYDPANLILWPAKYMASAGVPYDREKAFEEYQPIEGVKVLGKHIIHSHAKDAKVFPEGRREVPLGEGWIDWPKYIGYFREIGYDGYFAIEREVGEDPKGDIARAISFLQSL
;
A
#
# COMPACT_ATOMS: atom_id res chain seq x y z
N MET A 1 -5.75 22.88 -11.98
CA MET A 1 -5.38 21.47 -11.75
C MET A 1 -6.33 20.91 -10.72
N SER A 2 -6.92 19.73 -10.92
CA SER A 2 -7.71 19.07 -9.88
C SER A 2 -6.77 18.78 -8.69
N GLY A 3 -7.24 19.00 -7.45
CA GLY A 3 -6.48 18.66 -6.25
C GLY A 3 -6.18 17.14 -6.17
N LEU A 4 -5.30 16.76 -5.25
CA LEU A 4 -4.97 15.36 -5.03
C LEU A 4 -6.20 14.56 -4.58
N LYS A 5 -6.34 13.34 -5.06
CA LYS A 5 -7.32 12.38 -4.53
C LYS A 5 -6.77 11.81 -3.22
N ILE A 6 -7.38 12.19 -2.10
CA ILE A 6 -6.93 11.78 -0.76
C ILE A 6 -7.86 10.71 -0.22
N ALA A 7 -7.27 9.62 0.27
CA ALA A 7 -7.93 8.59 1.04
C ALA A 7 -7.35 8.53 2.46
N VAL A 8 -8.10 7.92 3.37
CA VAL A 8 -7.65 7.64 4.73
C VAL A 8 -7.68 6.14 4.96
N MET A 9 -6.59 5.58 5.48
CA MET A 9 -6.59 4.23 6.02
C MET A 9 -7.31 4.24 7.37
N ILE A 10 -8.61 3.98 7.31
CA ILE A 10 -9.54 4.23 8.42
C ILE A 10 -9.24 3.42 9.68
N ASN A 11 -8.60 2.25 9.54
CA ASN A 11 -8.17 1.44 10.68
C ASN A 11 -7.13 2.17 11.56
N ASN A 12 -6.36 3.09 10.98
CA ASN A 12 -5.38 3.88 11.71
C ASN A 12 -5.99 4.98 12.57
N LEU A 13 -7.24 5.35 12.35
CA LEU A 13 -7.96 6.32 13.21
C LEU A 13 -8.24 5.76 14.61
N ARG A 14 -8.17 4.44 14.80
CA ARG A 14 -8.37 3.74 16.07
C ARG A 14 -9.69 4.12 16.77
N THR A 15 -10.74 4.29 15.98
CA THR A 15 -12.10 4.61 16.42
C THR A 15 -13.10 3.69 15.72
N ASP A 16 -14.37 3.79 16.09
CA ASP A 16 -15.42 2.99 15.46
C ASP A 16 -15.54 3.26 13.97
N PHE A 17 -16.00 2.24 13.23
CA PHE A 17 -16.10 2.30 11.77
C PHE A 17 -16.89 3.52 11.27
N LEU A 18 -18.08 3.78 11.83
CA LEU A 18 -18.91 4.90 11.41
C LEU A 18 -18.28 6.26 11.75
N ASP A 19 -17.62 6.36 12.90
CA ASP A 19 -16.87 7.56 13.30
C ASP A 19 -15.68 7.79 12.37
N SER A 20 -15.03 6.72 11.89
CA SER A 20 -13.94 6.82 10.91
C SER A 20 -14.44 7.33 9.55
N LEU A 21 -15.60 6.86 9.09
CA LEU A 21 -16.21 7.36 7.86
C LEU A 21 -16.60 8.83 7.99
N LYS A 22 -17.27 9.18 9.11
CA LYS A 22 -17.64 10.57 9.39
C LYS A 22 -16.41 11.48 9.41
N PHE A 23 -15.36 11.08 10.13
CA PHE A 23 -14.11 11.84 10.18
C PHE A 23 -13.54 12.07 8.78
N THR A 24 -13.46 11.03 7.96
CA THR A 24 -12.92 11.08 6.60
C THR A 24 -13.72 12.05 5.71
N ALA A 25 -15.05 11.99 5.78
CA ALA A 25 -15.94 12.86 5.03
C ALA A 25 -15.86 14.32 5.52
N ASP A 26 -15.88 14.56 6.84
CA ASP A 26 -15.84 15.89 7.44
C ASP A 26 -14.54 16.66 7.08
N HIS A 27 -13.44 15.94 6.82
CA HIS A 27 -12.16 16.53 6.39
C HIS A 27 -12.03 16.67 4.86
N GLY A 28 -13.11 16.42 4.11
CA GLY A 28 -13.15 16.61 2.65
C GLY A 28 -12.41 15.54 1.85
N CYS A 29 -12.08 14.41 2.45
CA CYS A 29 -11.56 13.26 1.73
C CYS A 29 -12.69 12.52 1.01
N ARG A 30 -12.35 11.79 -0.05
CA ARG A 30 -13.30 10.98 -0.81
C ARG A 30 -13.01 9.49 -0.74
N GLY A 31 -11.77 9.11 -0.46
CA GLY A 31 -11.32 7.73 -0.46
C GLY A 31 -11.26 7.11 0.93
N VAL A 32 -11.67 5.86 1.01
CA VAL A 32 -11.47 4.98 2.16
C VAL A 32 -10.52 3.86 1.76
N HIS A 33 -9.42 3.73 2.49
CA HIS A 33 -8.56 2.55 2.46
C HIS A 33 -8.86 1.74 3.73
N MET A 34 -9.21 0.48 3.60
CA MET A 34 -9.67 -0.33 4.72
C MET A 34 -8.97 -1.68 4.77
N SER A 35 -8.43 -2.04 5.92
CA SER A 35 -8.07 -3.42 6.24
C SER A 35 -9.27 -4.21 6.74
N PHE A 36 -9.23 -5.52 6.57
CA PHE A 36 -10.24 -6.40 7.17
C PHE A 36 -10.32 -6.22 8.68
N THR A 37 -11.55 -6.37 9.19
CA THR A 37 -11.89 -6.26 10.61
C THR A 37 -12.62 -7.53 11.07
N LYS A 38 -12.94 -7.59 12.37
CA LYS A 38 -13.79 -8.69 12.87
C LYS A 38 -15.20 -8.68 12.26
N GLU A 39 -15.72 -7.49 11.94
CA GLU A 39 -17.06 -7.33 11.38
C GLU A 39 -17.08 -7.54 9.86
N TYR A 40 -16.05 -7.03 9.17
CA TYR A 40 -15.94 -7.10 7.71
C TYR A 40 -14.65 -7.81 7.31
N ASN A 41 -14.78 -9.02 6.81
CA ASN A 41 -13.68 -9.90 6.42
C ASN A 41 -14.14 -10.84 5.29
N LEU A 42 -13.30 -11.81 4.94
CA LEU A 42 -13.57 -12.74 3.84
C LEU A 42 -14.79 -13.65 4.06
N ASP A 43 -15.27 -13.78 5.29
CA ASP A 43 -16.46 -14.57 5.62
C ASP A 43 -17.74 -13.72 5.60
N THR A 44 -17.62 -12.40 5.37
CA THR A 44 -18.75 -11.50 5.16
C THR A 44 -19.52 -11.91 3.91
N ASP A 45 -20.78 -12.24 4.06
CA ASP A 45 -21.64 -12.66 2.97
C ASP A 45 -22.00 -11.50 2.00
N ALA A 46 -22.61 -11.83 0.88
CA ALA A 46 -22.97 -10.85 -0.16
C ALA A 46 -23.86 -9.72 0.37
N ALA A 47 -24.78 -10.02 1.29
CA ALA A 47 -25.66 -9.01 1.89
C ALA A 47 -24.86 -8.06 2.80
N GLY A 48 -23.93 -8.60 3.60
CA GLY A 48 -23.00 -7.82 4.43
C GLY A 48 -22.07 -6.94 3.61
N ARG A 49 -21.47 -7.46 2.53
CA ARG A 49 -20.64 -6.69 1.60
C ARG A 49 -21.41 -5.55 0.94
N LYS A 50 -22.64 -5.83 0.47
CA LYS A 50 -23.51 -4.79 -0.08
C LYS A 50 -23.84 -3.70 0.95
N LYS A 51 -24.14 -4.11 2.20
CA LYS A 51 -24.39 -3.16 3.31
C LYS A 51 -23.17 -2.30 3.57
N LEU A 52 -21.97 -2.89 3.64
CA LEU A 52 -20.70 -2.20 3.83
C LEU A 52 -20.50 -1.12 2.76
N LEU A 53 -20.59 -1.49 1.47
CA LEU A 53 -20.45 -0.57 0.35
C LEU A 53 -21.49 0.57 0.42
N GLN A 54 -22.75 0.26 0.68
CA GLN A 54 -23.81 1.27 0.81
C GLN A 54 -23.57 2.20 1.99
N THR A 55 -23.05 1.70 3.11
CA THR A 55 -22.69 2.51 4.27
C THR A 55 -21.61 3.51 3.91
N VAL A 56 -20.52 3.08 3.28
CA VAL A 56 -19.43 3.99 2.83
C VAL A 56 -19.97 5.05 1.86
N LYS A 57 -20.77 4.64 0.87
CA LYS A 57 -21.39 5.57 -0.09
C LYS A 57 -22.36 6.56 0.55
N SER A 58 -23.01 6.21 1.66
CA SER A 58 -23.94 7.11 2.35
C SER A 58 -23.24 8.31 3.00
N TYR A 59 -21.92 8.23 3.23
CA TYR A 59 -21.07 9.34 3.66
C TYR A 59 -20.46 10.13 2.49
N GLY A 60 -20.82 9.82 1.23
CA GLY A 60 -20.21 10.42 0.04
C GLY A 60 -18.80 9.91 -0.25
N LEU A 61 -18.43 8.78 0.32
CA LEU A 61 -17.12 8.15 0.20
C LEU A 61 -17.13 6.96 -0.77
N GLU A 62 -15.95 6.60 -1.25
CA GLU A 62 -15.73 5.39 -2.05
C GLU A 62 -14.48 4.65 -1.53
N PHE A 63 -14.38 3.36 -1.78
CA PHE A 63 -13.16 2.63 -1.45
C PHE A 63 -12.05 2.97 -2.44
N SER A 64 -10.85 3.29 -1.94
CA SER A 64 -9.66 3.47 -2.76
C SER A 64 -8.93 2.14 -3.02
N ALA A 65 -8.89 1.29 -2.01
CA ALA A 65 -8.37 -0.08 -2.06
C ALA A 65 -8.80 -0.85 -0.80
N ILE A 66 -8.75 -2.18 -0.88
CA ILE A 66 -8.84 -3.08 0.27
C ILE A 66 -7.42 -3.51 0.64
N CYS A 67 -7.04 -3.30 1.91
CA CYS A 67 -5.77 -3.77 2.45
C CYS A 67 -5.94 -5.17 3.06
N ALA A 68 -5.09 -6.09 2.63
CA ALA A 68 -4.99 -7.41 3.23
C ALA A 68 -3.54 -7.89 3.21
N TRP A 69 -3.24 -8.86 4.06
CA TRP A 69 -1.88 -9.38 4.24
C TRP A 69 -0.88 -8.27 4.67
N GLY A 70 -1.15 -7.63 5.80
CA GLY A 70 -0.24 -6.66 6.41
C GLY A 70 1.08 -7.26 6.94
N GLY A 71 1.24 -8.58 6.80
CA GLY A 71 2.42 -9.36 7.17
C GLY A 71 2.05 -10.82 7.40
N GLY A 72 3.07 -11.68 7.50
CA GLY A 72 2.90 -13.12 7.80
C GLY A 72 2.64 -14.02 6.59
N VAL A 73 2.23 -13.49 5.44
CA VAL A 73 2.14 -14.25 4.18
C VAL A 73 3.44 -14.07 3.38
N ASP A 74 3.96 -15.18 2.85
CA ASP A 74 5.13 -15.19 1.97
C ASP A 74 4.86 -16.14 0.79
N LEU A 75 4.50 -15.58 -0.36
CA LEU A 75 4.25 -16.32 -1.59
C LEU A 75 5.51 -17.01 -2.16
N GLY A 76 6.68 -16.69 -1.63
CA GLY A 76 7.93 -17.41 -1.89
C GLY A 76 8.14 -18.64 -1.02
N ASN A 77 7.30 -18.89 0.00
CA ASN A 77 7.33 -20.06 0.86
C ASN A 77 6.39 -21.13 0.30
N PRO A 78 6.83 -22.40 0.11
CA PRO A 78 5.95 -23.47 -0.35
C PRO A 78 4.89 -23.90 0.67
N GLU A 79 5.10 -23.62 1.97
CA GLU A 79 4.17 -24.02 3.01
C GLU A 79 2.87 -23.20 2.95
N GLY A 80 1.73 -23.87 2.81
CA GLY A 80 0.42 -23.24 2.74
C GLY A 80 0.15 -22.43 1.46
N LEU A 81 1.04 -22.48 0.49
CA LEU A 81 1.03 -21.62 -0.70
C LEU A 81 -0.29 -21.67 -1.49
N ASP A 82 -0.83 -22.86 -1.74
CA ASP A 82 -2.10 -23.00 -2.45
C ASP A 82 -3.26 -22.33 -1.70
N GLY A 83 -3.26 -22.45 -0.37
CA GLY A 83 -4.23 -21.74 0.49
C GLY A 83 -4.12 -20.22 0.39
N HIS A 84 -2.91 -19.68 0.39
CA HIS A 84 -2.65 -18.25 0.22
C HIS A 84 -3.09 -17.76 -1.17
N ILE A 85 -2.84 -18.55 -2.23
CA ILE A 85 -3.30 -18.20 -3.58
C ILE A 85 -4.84 -18.13 -3.64
N GLU A 86 -5.53 -19.11 -3.07
CA GLU A 86 -7.00 -19.10 -3.04
C GLU A 86 -7.55 -17.95 -2.16
N GLU A 87 -6.91 -17.66 -1.03
CA GLU A 87 -7.26 -16.50 -0.21
C GLU A 87 -7.08 -15.19 -0.97
N GLY A 88 -5.96 -15.03 -1.71
CA GLY A 88 -5.72 -13.85 -2.55
C GLY A 88 -6.80 -13.64 -3.60
N LYS A 89 -7.30 -14.72 -4.22
CA LYS A 89 -8.44 -14.63 -5.16
C LYS A 89 -9.71 -14.13 -4.47
N ARG A 90 -10.02 -14.61 -3.27
CA ARG A 90 -11.17 -14.15 -2.47
C ARG A 90 -11.04 -12.68 -2.06
N ILE A 91 -9.81 -12.20 -1.77
CA ILE A 91 -9.57 -10.78 -1.47
C ILE A 91 -9.86 -9.92 -2.70
N LEU A 92 -9.44 -10.34 -3.88
CA LEU A 92 -9.74 -9.65 -5.15
C LEU A 92 -11.26 -9.59 -5.41
N GLU A 93 -11.99 -10.68 -5.19
CA GLU A 93 -13.45 -10.71 -5.29
C GLU A 93 -14.11 -9.73 -4.29
N PHE A 94 -13.60 -9.66 -3.07
CA PHE A 94 -14.08 -8.68 -2.09
C PHE A 94 -13.82 -7.23 -2.57
N ALA A 95 -12.65 -6.95 -3.15
CA ALA A 95 -12.34 -5.63 -3.69
C ALA A 95 -13.26 -5.24 -4.88
N VAL A 96 -13.66 -6.22 -5.70
CA VAL A 96 -14.69 -6.01 -6.76
C VAL A 96 -16.04 -5.68 -6.16
N ASP A 97 -16.48 -6.41 -5.12
CA ASP A 97 -17.73 -6.12 -4.41
C ASP A 97 -17.74 -4.73 -3.75
N MET A 98 -16.55 -4.20 -3.41
CA MET A 98 -16.36 -2.83 -2.89
C MET A 98 -16.19 -1.78 -3.99
N GLU A 99 -16.30 -2.15 -5.26
CA GLU A 99 -16.18 -1.28 -6.44
C GLU A 99 -14.84 -0.53 -6.56
N CYS A 100 -13.82 -0.88 -5.76
CA CYS A 100 -12.48 -0.30 -5.91
C CYS A 100 -11.58 -1.11 -6.85
N ASN A 101 -11.84 -2.41 -6.98
CA ASN A 101 -11.11 -3.35 -7.83
C ASN A 101 -9.59 -3.43 -7.52
N ILE A 102 -9.15 -2.96 -6.37
CA ILE A 102 -7.77 -2.94 -5.93
C ILE A 102 -7.65 -3.66 -4.58
N TRP A 103 -6.86 -4.74 -4.58
CA TRP A 103 -6.31 -5.31 -3.37
C TRP A 103 -4.87 -4.81 -3.17
N GLN A 104 -4.60 -4.20 -2.03
CA GLN A 104 -3.27 -3.77 -1.62
C GLN A 104 -2.76 -4.69 -0.51
N GLY A 105 -1.47 -5.06 -0.54
CA GLY A 105 -0.88 -5.86 0.52
C GLY A 105 0.58 -6.23 0.31
N HIS A 106 1.16 -6.79 1.40
CA HIS A 106 2.47 -7.40 1.37
C HIS A 106 2.34 -8.88 1.03
N CYS A 107 3.20 -9.37 0.13
CA CYS A 107 3.12 -10.75 -0.36
C CYS A 107 4.34 -11.60 0.04
N GLY A 108 5.14 -11.13 0.98
CA GLY A 108 6.42 -11.70 1.39
C GLY A 108 7.60 -10.83 1.00
N ILE A 109 8.81 -11.32 1.22
CA ILE A 109 10.06 -10.64 0.86
C ILE A 109 10.62 -11.30 -0.39
N MET A 110 10.62 -10.58 -1.50
CA MET A 110 11.17 -11.05 -2.76
C MET A 110 12.70 -11.07 -2.72
N PRO A 111 13.35 -12.11 -3.24
CA PRO A 111 14.79 -12.13 -3.34
C PRO A 111 15.30 -11.13 -4.39
N HIS A 112 16.48 -10.59 -4.18
CA HIS A 112 17.11 -9.66 -5.14
C HIS A 112 17.72 -10.41 -6.36
N SER A 113 17.88 -11.72 -6.30
CA SER A 113 18.39 -12.55 -7.38
C SER A 113 17.31 -13.40 -8.01
N LYS A 114 17.22 -13.38 -9.33
CA LYS A 114 16.35 -14.28 -10.12
C LYS A 114 16.78 -15.75 -10.04
N GLU A 115 18.01 -16.01 -9.61
CA GLU A 115 18.56 -17.37 -9.41
C GLU A 115 18.10 -18.01 -8.08
N ASP A 116 17.57 -17.19 -7.16
CA ASP A 116 16.99 -17.70 -5.92
C ASP A 116 15.72 -18.52 -6.23
N PRO A 117 15.61 -19.76 -5.73
CA PRO A 117 14.40 -20.58 -5.96
C PRO A 117 13.09 -19.94 -5.50
N LYS A 118 13.13 -18.97 -4.58
CA LYS A 118 11.95 -18.18 -4.20
C LYS A 118 11.42 -17.32 -5.33
N TRP A 119 12.30 -16.80 -6.20
CA TRP A 119 11.90 -15.94 -7.30
C TRP A 119 10.88 -16.61 -8.22
N ALA A 120 11.20 -17.83 -8.68
CA ALA A 120 10.30 -18.60 -9.55
C ALA A 120 8.95 -18.91 -8.87
N ARG A 121 8.94 -19.13 -7.54
CA ARG A 121 7.71 -19.34 -6.79
C ARG A 121 6.85 -18.07 -6.72
N PHE A 122 7.46 -16.90 -6.52
CA PHE A 122 6.73 -15.63 -6.59
C PHE A 122 6.12 -15.42 -7.98
N VAL A 123 6.88 -15.65 -9.06
CA VAL A 123 6.38 -15.52 -10.44
C VAL A 123 5.17 -16.43 -10.68
N ASP A 124 5.23 -17.71 -10.29
CA ASP A 124 4.12 -18.65 -10.44
C ASP A 124 2.90 -18.24 -9.58
N SER A 125 3.12 -17.86 -8.34
CA SER A 125 2.06 -17.47 -7.42
C SER A 125 1.34 -16.21 -7.86
N PHE A 126 2.10 -15.16 -8.21
CA PHE A 126 1.52 -13.93 -8.77
C PHE A 126 0.82 -14.21 -10.10
N GLY A 127 1.39 -15.07 -10.96
CA GLY A 127 0.75 -15.47 -12.21
C GLY A 127 -0.65 -16.07 -11.98
N LYS A 128 -0.78 -16.97 -11.03
CA LYS A 128 -2.07 -17.62 -10.67
C LYS A 128 -3.08 -16.62 -10.10
N ILE A 129 -2.65 -15.73 -9.21
CA ILE A 129 -3.50 -14.69 -8.61
C ILE A 129 -3.93 -13.69 -9.68
N CYS A 130 -3.00 -13.20 -10.49
CA CYS A 130 -3.27 -12.21 -11.53
C CYS A 130 -4.14 -12.74 -12.67
N GLN A 131 -4.00 -14.02 -13.02
CA GLN A 131 -4.91 -14.65 -13.99
C GLN A 131 -6.38 -14.61 -13.52
N HIS A 132 -6.62 -14.76 -12.21
CA HIS A 132 -7.95 -14.59 -11.64
C HIS A 132 -8.36 -13.11 -11.63
N ALA A 133 -7.46 -12.22 -11.21
CA ALA A 133 -7.70 -10.77 -11.18
C ALA A 133 -8.13 -10.23 -12.55
N GLU A 134 -7.45 -10.62 -13.63
CA GLU A 134 -7.79 -10.22 -15.00
C GLU A 134 -9.20 -10.66 -15.41
N LYS A 135 -9.62 -11.87 -15.01
CA LYS A 135 -10.97 -12.40 -15.33
C LYS A 135 -12.09 -11.59 -14.69
N ILE A 136 -11.85 -11.03 -13.49
CA ILE A 136 -12.86 -10.29 -12.74
C ILE A 136 -12.67 -8.77 -12.81
N GLY A 137 -11.66 -8.29 -13.56
CA GLY A 137 -11.37 -6.86 -13.71
C GLY A 137 -10.76 -6.22 -12.46
N ALA A 138 -10.07 -7.00 -11.62
CA ALA A 138 -9.38 -6.53 -10.41
C ALA A 138 -7.86 -6.46 -10.61
N ARG A 139 -7.15 -5.87 -9.65
CA ARG A 139 -5.70 -5.72 -9.65
C ARG A 139 -5.14 -5.94 -8.25
N LEU A 140 -3.97 -6.58 -8.19
CA LEU A 140 -3.13 -6.67 -6.99
C LEU A 140 -2.10 -5.55 -7.02
N ALA A 141 -2.13 -4.68 -6.03
CA ALA A 141 -1.17 -3.62 -5.81
C ALA A 141 -0.20 -4.02 -4.69
N ILE A 142 0.97 -4.58 -5.05
CA ILE A 142 2.00 -4.95 -4.06
C ILE A 142 2.54 -3.69 -3.41
N GLU A 143 2.68 -3.69 -2.10
CA GLU A 143 3.25 -2.57 -1.37
C GLU A 143 4.78 -2.57 -1.46
N THR A 144 5.35 -1.39 -1.81
CA THR A 144 6.80 -1.18 -1.77
C THR A 144 7.33 -1.26 -0.33
N GLY A 145 8.57 -1.70 -0.18
CA GLY A 145 9.23 -1.67 1.12
C GLY A 145 10.41 -2.60 1.28
N PRO A 146 10.22 -3.94 1.36
CA PRO A 146 11.33 -4.86 1.59
C PRO A 146 12.39 -4.81 0.48
N GLU A 147 11.97 -4.58 -0.76
CA GLU A 147 12.83 -4.59 -1.94
C GLU A 147 13.00 -3.19 -2.54
N PRO A 148 14.15 -2.93 -3.19
CA PRO A 148 14.31 -1.78 -4.06
C PRO A 148 13.27 -1.77 -5.19
N PRO A 149 12.81 -0.60 -5.66
CA PRO A 149 11.81 -0.49 -6.74
C PRO A 149 12.18 -1.25 -8.01
N ILE A 150 13.47 -1.37 -8.33
CA ILE A 150 13.93 -2.10 -9.52
C ILE A 150 13.67 -3.62 -9.42
N VAL A 151 13.79 -4.19 -8.22
CA VAL A 151 13.51 -5.62 -8.00
C VAL A 151 12.03 -5.90 -8.18
N LEU A 152 11.16 -5.01 -7.69
CA LEU A 152 9.72 -5.10 -7.88
C LEU A 152 9.34 -4.93 -9.36
N LEU A 153 9.98 -3.99 -10.09
CA LEU A 153 9.78 -3.84 -11.53
C LEU A 153 10.18 -5.10 -12.30
N ASP A 154 11.30 -5.72 -11.95
CA ASP A 154 11.75 -6.96 -12.56
C ASP A 154 10.75 -8.11 -12.33
N MET A 155 10.19 -8.21 -11.13
CA MET A 155 9.13 -9.19 -10.83
C MET A 155 7.88 -8.94 -11.67
N ILE A 156 7.40 -7.70 -11.74
CA ILE A 156 6.22 -7.33 -12.54
C ILE A 156 6.43 -7.67 -14.02
N ASN A 157 7.60 -7.36 -14.56
CA ASN A 157 7.94 -7.64 -15.95
C ASN A 157 7.99 -9.14 -16.23
N GLU A 158 8.48 -9.95 -15.29
CA GLU A 158 8.59 -11.40 -15.48
C GLU A 158 7.24 -12.11 -15.36
N VAL A 159 6.39 -11.66 -14.42
CA VAL A 159 5.00 -12.14 -14.32
C VAL A 159 4.20 -11.75 -15.57
N GLY A 160 4.44 -10.57 -16.13
CA GLY A 160 3.89 -10.13 -17.42
C GLY A 160 2.39 -9.88 -17.41
N SER A 161 1.75 -9.77 -16.24
CA SER A 161 0.32 -9.50 -16.10
C SER A 161 0.04 -8.01 -15.87
N SER A 162 -0.97 -7.48 -16.55
CA SER A 162 -1.45 -6.11 -16.31
C SER A 162 -2.18 -5.94 -14.95
N ALA A 163 -2.54 -7.05 -14.31
CA ALA A 163 -3.18 -7.06 -13.01
C ALA A 163 -2.18 -7.00 -11.85
N LEU A 164 -0.87 -7.19 -12.09
CA LEU A 164 0.16 -7.00 -11.08
C LEU A 164 0.64 -5.55 -11.10
N CYS A 165 0.36 -4.83 -10.04
CA CYS A 165 0.57 -3.41 -9.91
C CYS A 165 1.24 -3.07 -8.57
N VAL A 166 1.36 -1.79 -8.28
CA VAL A 166 2.08 -1.29 -7.10
C VAL A 166 1.20 -0.36 -6.28
N ASN A 167 1.22 -0.56 -4.97
CA ASN A 167 0.94 0.46 -3.96
C ASN A 167 2.28 1.07 -3.53
N TYR A 168 2.51 2.33 -3.84
CA TYR A 168 3.78 2.97 -3.53
C TYR A 168 3.76 3.58 -2.13
N ASP A 169 4.55 3.04 -1.21
CA ASP A 169 4.82 3.60 0.11
C ASP A 169 6.27 4.10 0.19
N PRO A 170 6.50 5.43 0.22
CA PRO A 170 7.84 5.98 0.25
C PRO A 170 8.52 5.80 1.61
N ALA A 171 7.76 5.74 2.71
CA ALA A 171 8.31 5.58 4.06
C ALA A 171 8.89 4.17 4.27
N ASN A 172 8.25 3.16 3.70
CA ASN A 172 8.75 1.79 3.76
C ASN A 172 10.12 1.66 3.10
N LEU A 173 10.39 2.40 2.03
CA LEU A 173 11.70 2.45 1.37
C LEU A 173 12.80 3.17 2.19
N ILE A 174 12.44 3.80 3.32
CA ILE A 174 13.35 4.31 4.34
C ILE A 174 13.46 3.31 5.49
N LEU A 175 12.32 2.76 5.91
CA LEU A 175 12.23 1.91 7.12
C LEU A 175 12.87 0.53 6.92
N TRP A 176 12.70 -0.09 5.75
CA TRP A 176 13.23 -1.43 5.49
C TRP A 176 14.75 -1.48 5.37
N PRO A 177 15.45 -0.63 4.57
CA PRO A 177 16.92 -0.63 4.55
C PRO A 177 17.51 -0.34 5.93
N ALA A 178 16.90 0.56 6.73
CA ALA A 178 17.34 0.80 8.09
C ALA A 178 17.16 -0.44 9.00
N LYS A 179 16.09 -1.23 8.79
CA LYS A 179 15.91 -2.53 9.48
C LYS A 179 17.00 -3.51 9.11
N TYR A 180 17.30 -3.64 7.81
CA TYR A 180 18.30 -4.60 7.34
C TYR A 180 19.70 -4.25 7.84
N MET A 181 20.10 -2.98 7.74
CA MET A 181 21.38 -2.51 8.25
C MET A 181 21.52 -2.75 9.77
N ALA A 182 20.47 -2.42 10.55
CA ALA A 182 20.46 -2.68 11.99
C ALA A 182 20.58 -4.18 12.32
N SER A 183 19.87 -5.03 11.58
CA SER A 183 19.91 -6.49 11.75
C SER A 183 21.28 -7.08 11.39
N ALA A 184 21.99 -6.46 10.46
CA ALA A 184 23.36 -6.84 10.08
C ALA A 184 24.43 -6.22 11.01
N GLY A 185 24.04 -5.44 12.01
CA GLY A 185 24.98 -4.73 12.89
C GLY A 185 25.78 -3.63 12.20
N VAL A 186 25.27 -3.11 11.07
CA VAL A 186 25.92 -2.05 10.28
C VAL A 186 25.23 -0.71 10.59
N PRO A 187 25.99 0.37 10.83
CA PRO A 187 25.41 1.71 10.96
C PRO A 187 24.60 2.09 9.73
N TYR A 188 23.50 2.80 9.94
CA TYR A 188 22.67 3.26 8.84
C TYR A 188 23.39 4.31 8.01
N ASP A 189 23.52 4.02 6.72
CA ASP A 189 24.08 4.92 5.71
C ASP A 189 22.93 5.43 4.83
N ARG A 190 22.56 6.69 5.03
CA ARG A 190 21.43 7.29 4.34
C ARG A 190 21.66 7.42 2.83
N GLU A 191 22.85 7.85 2.43
CA GLU A 191 23.15 8.09 1.01
C GLU A 191 23.04 6.77 0.24
N LYS A 192 23.67 5.74 0.75
CA LYS A 192 23.63 4.39 0.16
C LYS A 192 22.22 3.81 0.14
N ALA A 193 21.46 3.96 1.23
CA ALA A 193 20.08 3.49 1.29
C ALA A 193 19.18 4.23 0.29
N PHE A 194 19.35 5.54 0.12
CA PHE A 194 18.56 6.34 -0.83
C PHE A 194 18.98 6.10 -2.28
N GLU A 195 20.24 5.77 -2.54
CA GLU A 195 20.71 5.37 -3.87
C GLU A 195 20.09 4.04 -4.30
N GLU A 196 20.02 3.05 -3.39
CA GLU A 196 19.49 1.72 -3.68
C GLU A 196 17.95 1.67 -3.68
N TYR A 197 17.30 2.21 -2.62
CA TYR A 197 15.85 2.10 -2.40
C TYR A 197 15.04 3.24 -3.00
N GLN A 198 15.65 4.36 -3.33
CA GLN A 198 15.06 5.46 -4.11
C GLN A 198 13.65 5.87 -3.64
N PRO A 199 13.45 6.31 -2.36
CA PRO A 199 12.12 6.55 -1.81
C PRO A 199 11.25 7.54 -2.59
N ILE A 200 11.87 8.45 -3.34
CA ILE A 200 11.19 9.45 -4.16
C ILE A 200 11.34 9.12 -5.65
N GLU A 201 12.56 8.86 -6.12
CA GLU A 201 12.89 8.57 -7.51
C GLU A 201 12.30 7.24 -8.00
N GLY A 202 12.08 6.28 -7.12
CA GLY A 202 11.43 5.00 -7.41
C GLY A 202 10.04 5.14 -8.04
N VAL A 203 9.36 6.28 -7.85
CA VAL A 203 8.11 6.61 -8.56
C VAL A 203 8.33 6.57 -10.07
N LYS A 204 9.46 7.08 -10.56
CA LYS A 204 9.78 7.04 -12.00
C LYS A 204 10.19 5.65 -12.48
N VAL A 205 10.83 4.86 -11.61
CA VAL A 205 11.21 3.47 -11.91
C VAL A 205 9.96 2.61 -12.15
N LEU A 206 8.97 2.69 -11.24
CA LEU A 206 7.75 1.88 -11.31
C LEU A 206 6.69 2.49 -12.24
N GLY A 207 6.67 3.82 -12.38
CA GLY A 207 5.88 4.53 -13.39
C GLY A 207 4.41 4.09 -13.43
N LYS A 208 3.96 3.67 -14.61
CA LYS A 208 2.57 3.26 -14.90
C LYS A 208 2.06 2.07 -14.06
N HIS A 209 2.95 1.34 -13.41
CA HIS A 209 2.56 0.21 -12.55
C HIS A 209 2.02 0.67 -11.19
N ILE A 210 2.25 1.94 -10.81
CA ILE A 210 1.70 2.50 -9.57
C ILE A 210 0.22 2.85 -9.81
N ILE A 211 -0.67 2.21 -9.06
CA ILE A 211 -2.12 2.42 -9.14
C ILE A 211 -2.73 2.91 -7.83
N HIS A 212 -1.98 2.81 -6.74
CA HIS A 212 -2.33 3.30 -5.41
C HIS A 212 -1.05 3.78 -4.71
N SER A 213 -1.15 4.68 -3.75
CA SER A 213 0.00 5.16 -2.99
C SER A 213 -0.38 5.39 -1.53
N HIS A 214 0.50 5.01 -0.62
CA HIS A 214 0.41 5.48 0.76
C HIS A 214 1.05 6.86 0.91
N ALA A 215 0.39 7.72 1.65
CA ALA A 215 0.96 8.95 2.16
C ALA A 215 1.44 8.68 3.59
N LYS A 216 2.71 8.33 3.70
CA LYS A 216 3.41 7.96 4.93
C LYS A 216 4.80 8.56 4.94
N ASP A 217 5.30 8.96 6.09
CA ASP A 217 6.62 9.58 6.21
C ASP A 217 7.44 8.93 7.31
N ALA A 218 8.75 8.95 7.16
CA ALA A 218 9.66 8.27 8.07
C ALA A 218 11.00 8.98 8.22
N LYS A 219 11.66 8.69 9.33
CA LYS A 219 13.05 9.05 9.65
C LYS A 219 13.80 7.91 10.31
N VAL A 220 15.13 7.94 10.20
CA VAL A 220 16.03 7.16 11.01
C VAL A 220 16.69 8.08 12.03
N PHE A 221 16.60 7.73 13.29
CA PHE A 221 17.20 8.43 14.42
C PHE A 221 18.36 7.62 14.98
N PRO A 222 19.23 8.20 15.82
CA PRO A 222 20.29 7.42 16.48
C PRO A 222 19.78 6.19 17.25
N GLU A 223 18.59 6.29 17.84
CA GLU A 223 17.93 5.22 18.58
C GLU A 223 17.12 4.24 17.70
N GLY A 224 17.01 4.47 16.40
CA GLY A 224 16.36 3.58 15.46
C GLY A 224 15.45 4.29 14.45
N ARG A 225 14.82 3.48 13.60
CA ARG A 225 13.91 3.96 12.56
C ARG A 225 12.50 4.15 13.10
N ARG A 226 11.80 5.15 12.60
CA ARG A 226 10.42 5.45 13.00
C ARG A 226 9.61 6.10 11.87
N GLU A 227 8.34 5.73 11.76
CA GLU A 227 7.33 6.53 11.11
C GLU A 227 7.11 7.82 11.90
N VAL A 228 6.93 8.94 11.22
CA VAL A 228 6.68 10.27 11.79
C VAL A 228 5.43 10.89 11.14
N PRO A 229 4.82 11.94 11.75
CA PRO A 229 3.75 12.67 11.09
C PRO A 229 4.15 13.14 9.68
N LEU A 230 3.19 13.15 8.77
CA LEU A 230 3.42 13.50 7.37
C LEU A 230 4.02 14.91 7.24
N GLY A 231 5.07 15.03 6.45
CA GLY A 231 5.83 16.27 6.27
C GLY A 231 6.93 16.51 7.32
N GLU A 232 7.03 15.67 8.35
CA GLU A 232 8.10 15.74 9.35
C GLU A 232 9.24 14.76 9.07
N GLY A 233 9.09 13.92 8.03
CA GLY A 233 10.03 12.90 7.63
C GLY A 233 11.13 13.36 6.68
N TRP A 234 11.61 12.39 5.91
CA TRP A 234 12.66 12.61 4.91
C TRP A 234 12.13 12.65 3.48
N ILE A 235 10.82 12.56 3.29
CA ILE A 235 10.21 12.64 1.98
C ILE A 235 10.05 14.12 1.59
N ASP A 236 10.64 14.50 0.47
CA ASP A 236 10.41 15.78 -0.19
C ASP A 236 9.05 15.70 -0.92
N TRP A 237 7.97 16.03 -0.21
CA TRP A 237 6.60 15.88 -0.70
C TRP A 237 6.30 16.68 -1.97
N PRO A 238 6.73 17.94 -2.12
CA PRO A 238 6.58 18.66 -3.39
C PRO A 238 7.21 17.93 -4.57
N LYS A 239 8.43 17.43 -4.42
CA LYS A 239 9.15 16.66 -5.44
C LYS A 239 8.45 15.31 -5.69
N TYR A 240 8.05 14.60 -4.63
CA TYR A 240 7.34 13.33 -4.70
C TYR A 240 6.04 13.45 -5.49
N ILE A 241 5.18 14.41 -5.14
CA ILE A 241 3.94 14.68 -5.87
C ILE A 241 4.22 15.14 -7.31
N GLY A 242 5.29 15.90 -7.53
CA GLY A 242 5.75 16.28 -8.87
C GLY A 242 5.99 15.06 -9.77
N TYR A 243 6.66 14.03 -9.25
CA TYR A 243 6.91 12.80 -10.00
C TYR A 243 5.63 12.00 -10.29
N PHE A 244 4.67 11.96 -9.36
CA PHE A 244 3.36 11.36 -9.64
C PHE A 244 2.60 12.09 -10.75
N ARG A 245 2.70 13.42 -10.80
CA ARG A 245 2.13 14.22 -11.90
C ARG A 245 2.83 13.93 -13.25
N GLU A 246 4.16 13.78 -13.24
CA GLU A 246 4.95 13.45 -14.44
C GLU A 246 4.57 12.09 -15.03
N ILE A 247 4.29 11.07 -14.20
CA ILE A 247 3.87 9.74 -14.67
C ILE A 247 2.38 9.65 -15.01
N GLY A 248 1.63 10.75 -14.85
CA GLY A 248 0.19 10.79 -15.13
C GLY A 248 -0.68 10.03 -14.13
N TYR A 249 -0.23 9.90 -12.88
CA TYR A 249 -0.98 9.20 -11.84
C TYR A 249 -2.29 9.93 -11.49
N ASP A 250 -3.38 9.18 -11.46
CA ASP A 250 -4.73 9.66 -11.08
C ASP A 250 -5.38 8.80 -9.99
N GLY A 251 -4.56 8.08 -9.22
CA GLY A 251 -5.01 7.27 -8.08
C GLY A 251 -5.09 8.06 -6.78
N TYR A 252 -5.37 7.33 -5.69
CA TYR A 252 -5.45 7.87 -4.34
C TYR A 252 -4.10 7.91 -3.64
N PHE A 253 -3.86 8.99 -2.88
CA PHE A 253 -2.87 9.05 -1.82
C PHE A 253 -3.58 8.71 -0.50
N ALA A 254 -3.42 7.48 -0.03
CA ALA A 254 -4.05 7.00 1.18
C ALA A 254 -3.15 7.28 2.39
N ILE A 255 -3.61 8.16 3.28
CA ILE A 255 -2.88 8.48 4.50
C ILE A 255 -2.86 7.25 5.39
N GLU A 256 -1.65 6.77 5.67
CA GLU A 256 -1.37 5.69 6.60
C GLU A 256 -0.58 6.22 7.79
N ARG A 257 -1.10 5.99 9.01
CA ARG A 257 -0.50 6.42 10.28
C ARG A 257 -0.60 5.30 11.30
N GLU A 258 0.36 4.37 11.28
CA GLU A 258 0.32 3.16 12.11
C GLU A 258 0.70 3.40 13.57
N VAL A 259 1.55 4.40 13.82
CA VAL A 259 2.09 4.71 15.15
C VAL A 259 1.72 6.15 15.56
N GLY A 260 2.00 6.51 16.79
CA GLY A 260 1.72 7.83 17.34
C GLY A 260 0.67 7.77 18.46
N GLU A 261 0.69 8.79 19.31
CA GLU A 261 -0.23 8.90 20.47
C GLU A 261 -1.57 9.55 20.10
N ASP A 262 -1.56 10.40 19.05
CA ASP A 262 -2.75 11.11 18.54
C ASP A 262 -2.94 10.84 17.04
N PRO A 263 -3.36 9.62 16.63
CA PRO A 263 -3.52 9.28 15.23
C PRO A 263 -4.58 10.14 14.52
N LYS A 264 -5.65 10.53 15.20
CA LYS A 264 -6.67 11.42 14.63
C LYS A 264 -6.11 12.80 14.29
N GLY A 265 -5.38 13.41 15.23
CA GLY A 265 -4.75 14.71 15.01
C GLY A 265 -3.66 14.64 13.93
N ASP A 266 -2.85 13.57 13.93
CA ASP A 266 -1.83 13.36 12.90
C ASP A 266 -2.46 13.23 11.50
N ILE A 267 -3.52 12.45 11.35
CA ILE A 267 -4.23 12.26 10.09
C ILE A 267 -4.91 13.56 9.64
N ALA A 268 -5.53 14.31 10.54
CA ALA A 268 -6.13 15.62 10.20
C ALA A 268 -5.08 16.62 9.67
N ARG A 269 -3.89 16.67 10.30
CA ARG A 269 -2.76 17.47 9.81
C ARG A 269 -2.25 16.98 8.45
N ALA A 270 -2.16 15.66 8.27
CA ALA A 270 -1.74 15.06 7.01
C ALA A 270 -2.70 15.38 5.86
N ILE A 271 -4.02 15.37 6.10
CA ILE A 271 -5.03 15.77 5.11
C ILE A 271 -4.79 17.23 4.69
N SER A 272 -4.69 18.13 5.69
CA SER A 272 -4.47 19.56 5.43
C SER A 272 -3.16 19.81 4.68
N PHE A 273 -2.12 19.07 5.01
CA PHE A 273 -0.82 19.14 4.34
C PHE A 273 -0.93 18.71 2.88
N LEU A 274 -1.53 17.55 2.58
CA LEU A 274 -1.70 17.08 1.20
C LEU A 274 -2.61 18.01 0.37
N GLN A 275 -3.64 18.59 0.98
CA GLN A 275 -4.51 19.58 0.31
C GLN A 275 -3.78 20.86 -0.06
N SER A 276 -2.66 21.16 0.58
CA SER A 276 -1.84 22.36 0.30
C SER A 276 -0.82 22.15 -0.82
N LEU A 277 -0.59 20.90 -1.30
CA LEU A 277 0.35 20.54 -2.37
C LEU A 277 -0.33 20.58 -3.76
#